data_4a660ac13e7678c079cf3dc4c6371a92
#
_entry.id   4a660ac13e7678c079cf3dc4c6371a92
#
_cell.length_a   1.000
_cell.length_b   1.000
_cell.length_c   1.000
_cell.angle_alpha   90.00
_cell.angle_beta   90.00
_cell.angle_gamma   90.00
#
_symmetry.space_group_name_H-M   'P 1'
#
loop_
_entity.id
_entity.type
_entity.pdbx_description
1 polymer ?
#
loop_
_entity_poly.entity_id
_entity_poly.type
_entity_poly.pdbx_seq_one_letter_code
_entity_poly.pdbx_strand_id
1 'polypeptide(L)'
;MDLLVSFAEGFMNLFQVGADNFVSWVTGIVPTVLILLIAMNTLIALIGQNRINRFAKFSAKNPLLRYMVVPFLGAFMLGNPMALSLGRFMPERIKPSYYASASYFCHTSSGVFPHINPGEVFIFLGIANG
;
A
#
# COMPACT_ATOMS: atom_id res chain seq x y z
N MET A 1 47.19 15.83 5.67
CA MET A 1 46.25 16.10 4.57
C MET A 1 45.44 14.86 4.18
N ASP A 2 46.06 13.69 4.27
CA ASP A 2 45.40 12.40 3.91
C ASP A 2 44.14 12.05 4.71
N LEU A 3 44.12 12.41 6.00
CA LEU A 3 42.94 12.16 6.84
C LEU A 3 41.69 12.96 6.42
N LEU A 4 41.88 14.22 6.05
CA LEU A 4 40.80 15.09 5.55
C LEU A 4 40.30 14.63 4.18
N VAL A 5 41.18 14.20 3.31
CA VAL A 5 40.83 13.65 1.99
C VAL A 5 40.03 12.35 2.18
N SER A 6 40.54 11.43 2.99
CA SER A 6 39.87 10.14 3.28
C SER A 6 38.49 10.35 3.92
N PHE A 7 38.34 11.32 4.81
CA PHE A 7 37.04 11.68 5.39
C PHE A 7 36.07 12.22 4.33
N ALA A 8 36.53 13.12 3.47
CA ALA A 8 35.73 13.68 2.40
C ALA A 8 35.28 12.61 1.38
N GLU A 9 36.22 11.72 1.01
CA GLU A 9 35.91 10.59 0.12
C GLU A 9 34.89 9.64 0.75
N GLY A 10 35.05 9.28 2.03
CA GLY A 10 34.10 8.46 2.76
C GLY A 10 32.70 9.10 2.85
N PHE A 11 32.67 10.40 3.10
CA PHE A 11 31.42 11.17 3.12
C PHE A 11 30.73 11.18 1.75
N MET A 12 31.46 11.45 0.68
CA MET A 12 30.91 11.41 -0.68
C MET A 12 30.43 10.01 -1.07
N ASN A 13 31.21 8.98 -0.71
CA ASN A 13 30.83 7.59 -0.99
C ASN A 13 29.53 7.18 -0.30
N LEU A 14 29.29 7.64 0.93
CA LEU A 14 28.03 7.39 1.64
C LEU A 14 26.83 7.90 0.83
N PHE A 15 26.91 9.11 0.30
CA PHE A 15 25.81 9.67 -0.52
C PHE A 15 25.69 8.97 -1.87
N GLN A 16 26.78 8.55 -2.48
CA GLN A 16 26.77 7.82 -3.74
C GLN A 16 26.07 6.46 -3.56
N VAL A 17 26.45 5.70 -2.54
CA VAL A 17 25.80 4.41 -2.22
C VAL A 17 24.32 4.60 -1.91
N GLY A 18 23.97 5.65 -1.16
CA GLY A 18 22.56 5.99 -0.90
C GLY A 18 21.79 6.32 -2.18
N ALA A 19 22.37 7.06 -3.09
CA ALA A 19 21.76 7.41 -4.38
C ALA A 19 21.56 6.17 -5.26
N ASP A 20 22.55 5.29 -5.34
CA ASP A 20 22.47 4.04 -6.13
C ASP A 20 21.37 3.11 -5.59
N ASN A 21 21.26 2.95 -4.28
CA ASN A 21 20.19 2.21 -3.64
C ASN A 21 18.81 2.82 -3.94
N PHE A 22 18.69 4.15 -3.83
CA PHE A 22 17.45 4.85 -4.14
C PHE A 22 17.00 4.62 -5.59
N VAL A 23 17.91 4.77 -6.55
CA VAL A 23 17.63 4.52 -7.98
C VAL A 23 17.20 3.08 -8.20
N SER A 24 17.90 2.12 -7.59
CA SER A 24 17.55 0.69 -7.67
C SER A 24 16.13 0.42 -7.18
N TRP A 25 15.74 1.00 -6.05
CA TRP A 25 14.38 0.83 -5.51
C TRP A 25 13.32 1.50 -6.38
N VAL A 26 13.59 2.71 -6.87
CA VAL A 26 12.66 3.42 -7.76
C VAL A 26 12.45 2.62 -9.04
N THR A 27 13.50 2.15 -9.67
CA THR A 27 13.39 1.37 -10.92
C THR A 27 12.74 0.00 -10.74
N GLY A 28 12.90 -0.62 -9.58
CA GLY A 28 12.27 -1.91 -9.26
C GLY A 28 10.80 -1.80 -8.85
N ILE A 29 10.46 -0.82 -8.01
CA ILE A 29 9.12 -0.72 -7.40
C ILE A 29 8.16 0.11 -8.25
N VAL A 30 8.59 1.29 -8.72
CA VAL A 30 7.68 2.26 -9.36
C VAL A 30 7.00 1.71 -10.61
N PRO A 31 7.69 1.04 -11.55
CA PRO A 31 7.03 0.45 -12.71
C PRO A 31 5.98 -0.58 -12.34
N THR A 32 6.30 -1.46 -11.40
CA THR A 32 5.38 -2.51 -10.93
C THR A 32 4.13 -1.90 -10.27
N VAL A 33 4.32 -0.90 -9.40
CA VAL A 33 3.22 -0.19 -8.76
C VAL A 33 2.33 0.50 -9.79
N LEU A 34 2.92 1.19 -10.78
CA LEU A 34 2.16 1.89 -11.82
C LEU A 34 1.32 0.94 -12.66
N ILE A 35 1.88 -0.20 -13.08
CA ILE A 35 1.15 -1.21 -13.85
C ILE A 35 -0.02 -1.77 -13.03
N LEU A 36 0.21 -2.10 -11.76
CA LEU A 36 -0.83 -2.60 -10.87
C LEU A 36 -1.93 -1.56 -10.62
N LEU A 37 -1.57 -0.29 -10.42
CA LEU A 37 -2.54 0.80 -10.25
C LEU A 37 -3.38 1.01 -11.51
N ILE A 38 -2.78 0.96 -12.69
CA ILE A 38 -3.51 1.07 -13.96
C ILE A 38 -4.47 -0.12 -14.11
N ALA A 39 -4.00 -1.35 -13.86
CA ALA A 39 -4.82 -2.55 -13.93
C ALA A 39 -6.01 -2.48 -12.96
N MET A 40 -5.78 -2.08 -11.71
CA MET A 40 -6.84 -1.95 -10.70
C MET A 40 -7.83 -0.83 -11.05
N ASN A 41 -7.35 0.34 -11.49
CA ASN A 41 -8.23 1.41 -11.93
C ASN A 41 -9.10 1.00 -13.13
N THR A 42 -8.53 0.26 -14.07
CA THR A 42 -9.27 -0.30 -15.20
C THR A 42 -10.34 -1.27 -14.72
N LEU A 43 -10.00 -2.17 -13.81
CA LEU A 43 -10.95 -3.13 -13.22
C LEU A 43 -12.09 -2.40 -12.48
N ILE A 44 -11.78 -1.37 -11.70
CA ILE A 44 -12.78 -0.53 -11.02
C ILE A 44 -13.70 0.17 -12.03
N ALA A 45 -13.14 0.69 -13.11
CA ALA A 45 -13.92 1.33 -14.19
C ALA A 45 -14.88 0.33 -14.89
N LEU A 46 -14.42 -0.90 -15.12
CA LEU A 46 -15.24 -1.96 -15.71
C LEU A 46 -16.37 -2.43 -14.77
N ILE A 47 -16.09 -2.62 -13.49
CA ILE A 47 -17.07 -3.04 -12.49
C ILE A 47 -18.05 -1.90 -12.19
N GLY A 48 -17.55 -0.68 -12.10
CA GLY A 48 -18.26 0.52 -11.73
C GLY A 48 -18.32 0.74 -10.20
N GLN A 49 -17.96 1.95 -9.79
CA GLN A 49 -17.91 2.35 -8.38
C GLN A 49 -19.23 2.13 -7.62
N ASN A 50 -20.35 2.31 -8.31
CA ASN A 50 -21.68 2.11 -7.70
C ASN A 50 -21.94 0.65 -7.30
N ARG A 51 -21.40 -0.32 -8.06
CA ARG A 51 -21.51 -1.75 -7.72
C ARG A 51 -20.66 -2.08 -6.50
N ILE A 52 -19.45 -1.54 -6.43
CA ILE A 52 -18.54 -1.68 -5.27
C ILE A 52 -19.21 -1.14 -4.01
N ASN A 53 -19.76 0.07 -4.07
CA ASN A 53 -20.45 0.70 -2.96
C ASN A 53 -21.69 -0.11 -2.51
N ARG A 54 -22.44 -0.67 -3.47
CA ARG A 54 -23.61 -1.53 -3.19
C ARG A 54 -23.19 -2.83 -2.50
N PHE A 55 -22.10 -3.43 -2.97
CA PHE A 55 -21.54 -4.63 -2.35
C PHE A 55 -21.07 -4.36 -0.92
N ALA A 56 -20.38 -3.25 -0.67
CA ALA A 56 -19.97 -2.86 0.68
C ALA A 56 -21.16 -2.68 1.63
N LYS A 57 -22.24 -2.02 1.18
CA LYS A 57 -23.48 -1.89 1.96
C LYS A 57 -24.15 -3.24 2.27
N PHE A 58 -24.22 -4.12 1.29
CA PHE A 58 -24.78 -5.45 1.46
C PHE A 58 -23.96 -6.27 2.47
N SER A 59 -22.62 -6.17 2.37
CA SER A 59 -21.70 -6.92 3.21
C SER A 59 -21.71 -6.52 4.68
N ALA A 60 -22.25 -5.33 5.01
CA ALA A 60 -22.37 -4.87 6.39
C ALA A 60 -23.21 -5.81 7.28
N LYS A 61 -24.11 -6.58 6.68
CA LYS A 61 -25.00 -7.52 7.40
C LYS A 61 -24.31 -8.82 7.81
N ASN A 62 -23.27 -9.25 7.09
CA ASN A 62 -22.57 -10.51 7.34
C ASN A 62 -21.18 -10.25 7.93
N PRO A 63 -20.84 -10.79 9.12
CA PRO A 63 -19.54 -10.56 9.76
C PRO A 63 -18.36 -11.04 8.91
N LEU A 64 -18.45 -12.15 8.21
CA LEU A 64 -17.38 -12.65 7.36
C LEU A 64 -17.11 -11.69 6.19
N LEU A 65 -18.18 -11.23 5.53
CA LEU A 65 -18.03 -10.31 4.41
C LEU A 65 -17.45 -8.96 4.85
N ARG A 66 -17.92 -8.40 5.97
CA ARG A 66 -17.50 -7.06 6.42
C ARG A 66 -16.11 -7.00 7.03
N TYR A 67 -15.60 -8.09 7.63
CA TYR A 67 -14.30 -8.11 8.30
C TYR A 67 -13.20 -8.83 7.53
N MET A 68 -13.53 -9.62 6.53
CA MET A 68 -12.56 -10.32 5.70
C MET A 68 -12.65 -9.92 4.23
N VAL A 69 -13.81 -10.15 3.61
CA VAL A 69 -13.92 -10.01 2.14
C VAL A 69 -13.86 -8.55 1.71
N VAL A 70 -14.63 -7.67 2.33
CA VAL A 70 -14.64 -6.23 1.95
C VAL A 70 -13.32 -5.54 2.26
N PRO A 71 -12.70 -5.71 3.45
CA PRO A 71 -11.38 -5.14 3.70
C PRO A 71 -10.31 -5.66 2.74
N PHE A 72 -10.26 -6.95 2.49
CA PHE A 72 -9.28 -7.54 1.57
C PHE A 72 -9.47 -7.05 0.13
N LEU A 73 -10.69 -7.16 -0.42
CA LEU A 73 -10.97 -6.66 -1.76
C LEU A 73 -10.82 -5.15 -1.86
N GLY A 74 -11.20 -4.42 -0.82
CA GLY A 74 -11.01 -2.97 -0.74
C GLY A 74 -9.53 -2.61 -0.78
N ALA A 75 -8.69 -3.24 0.02
CA ALA A 75 -7.25 -3.04 0.02
C ALA A 75 -6.64 -3.38 -1.34
N PHE A 76 -6.98 -4.54 -1.90
CA PHE A 76 -6.45 -5.01 -3.17
C PHE A 76 -6.87 -4.15 -4.37
N MET A 77 -8.16 -3.82 -4.49
CA MET A 77 -8.68 -3.08 -5.65
C MET A 77 -8.53 -1.57 -5.53
N LEU A 78 -8.76 -1.01 -4.35
CA LEU A 78 -8.87 0.43 -4.15
C LEU A 78 -7.61 1.04 -3.51
N GLY A 79 -6.75 0.21 -2.92
CA GLY A 79 -5.63 0.65 -2.11
C GLY A 79 -6.04 1.20 -0.74
N ASN A 80 -5.04 1.54 0.09
CA ASN A 80 -5.24 1.85 1.50
C ASN A 80 -6.27 2.96 1.76
N PRO A 81 -6.17 4.19 1.21
CA PRO A 81 -7.09 5.26 1.59
C PRO A 81 -8.55 4.97 1.23
N MET A 82 -8.77 4.34 0.07
CA MET A 82 -10.11 4.06 -0.41
C MET A 82 -10.73 2.84 0.26
N ALA A 83 -9.93 1.82 0.62
CA ALA A 83 -10.39 0.69 1.42
C ALA A 83 -10.96 1.16 2.76
N LEU A 84 -10.28 2.07 3.44
CA LEU A 84 -10.77 2.68 4.67
C LEU A 84 -12.06 3.49 4.43
N SER A 85 -12.19 4.17 3.31
CA SER A 85 -13.39 4.95 2.97
C SER A 85 -14.68 4.11 2.88
N LEU A 86 -14.56 2.81 2.62
CA LEU A 86 -15.72 1.89 2.63
C LEU A 86 -16.36 1.75 4.02
N GLY A 87 -15.62 2.07 5.09
CA GLY A 87 -16.14 2.11 6.46
C GLY A 87 -17.35 3.04 6.64
N ARG A 88 -17.52 4.06 5.78
CA ARG A 88 -18.69 4.94 5.77
C ARG A 88 -20.03 4.20 5.57
N PHE A 89 -19.98 3.03 4.93
CA PHE A 89 -21.16 2.20 4.69
C PHE A 89 -21.47 1.23 5.83
N MET A 90 -20.60 1.17 6.84
CA MET A 90 -20.78 0.30 8.01
C MET A 90 -21.57 1.01 9.10
N PRO A 91 -22.41 0.31 9.86
CA PRO A 91 -23.04 0.85 11.08
C PRO A 91 -22.00 1.36 12.08
N GLU A 92 -22.30 2.46 12.78
CA GLU A 92 -21.37 3.13 13.71
C GLU A 92 -20.72 2.17 14.72
N ARG A 93 -21.53 1.26 15.29
CA ARG A 93 -21.09 0.28 16.29
C ARG A 93 -19.95 -0.63 15.80
N ILE A 94 -19.88 -0.90 14.49
CA ILE A 94 -18.92 -1.85 13.92
C ILE A 94 -17.79 -1.17 13.13
N LYS A 95 -17.85 0.14 12.93
CA LYS A 95 -16.81 0.90 12.24
C LYS A 95 -15.40 0.68 12.82
N PRO A 96 -15.18 0.75 14.14
CA PRO A 96 -13.84 0.54 14.71
C PRO A 96 -13.26 -0.83 14.31
N SER A 97 -14.04 -1.89 14.40
CA SER A 97 -13.62 -3.24 14.03
C SER A 97 -13.38 -3.38 12.53
N TYR A 98 -14.18 -2.70 11.69
CA TYR A 98 -13.93 -2.64 10.26
C TYR A 98 -12.60 -1.95 9.93
N TYR A 99 -12.35 -0.79 10.53
CA TYR A 99 -11.11 -0.04 10.31
C TYR A 99 -9.88 -0.82 10.77
N ALA A 100 -9.95 -1.49 11.91
CA ALA A 100 -8.87 -2.36 12.38
C ALA A 100 -8.59 -3.49 11.37
N SER A 101 -9.63 -4.16 10.87
CA SER A 101 -9.51 -5.21 9.87
C SER A 101 -8.98 -4.69 8.53
N ALA A 102 -9.48 -3.56 8.04
CA ALA A 102 -9.03 -2.96 6.79
C ALA A 102 -7.56 -2.50 6.87
N SER A 103 -7.17 -1.90 7.99
CA SER A 103 -5.78 -1.52 8.26
C SER A 103 -4.87 -2.76 8.26
N TYR A 104 -5.27 -3.82 8.97
CA TYR A 104 -4.52 -5.08 8.98
C TYR A 104 -4.27 -5.62 7.58
N PHE A 105 -5.31 -5.72 6.74
CA PHE A 105 -5.15 -6.20 5.37
C PHE A 105 -4.30 -5.26 4.50
N CYS A 106 -4.43 -3.95 4.66
CA CYS A 106 -3.61 -2.99 3.92
C CYS A 106 -2.11 -3.15 4.23
N HIS A 107 -1.76 -3.30 5.50
CA HIS A 107 -0.36 -3.41 5.92
C HIS A 107 0.24 -4.78 5.62
N THR A 108 -0.47 -5.86 5.94
CA THR A 108 0.06 -7.22 5.71
C THR A 108 0.13 -7.60 4.23
N SER A 109 -0.74 -7.05 3.39
CA SER A 109 -0.76 -7.38 1.96
C SER A 109 0.18 -6.52 1.12
N SER A 110 0.72 -5.42 1.64
CA SER A 110 1.60 -4.50 0.89
C SER A 110 2.90 -5.18 0.45
N GLY A 111 3.42 -6.14 1.22
CA GLY A 111 4.61 -6.92 0.86
C GLY A 111 4.41 -7.81 -0.37
N VAL A 112 3.18 -8.29 -0.62
CA VAL A 112 2.83 -9.12 -1.79
C VAL A 112 2.29 -8.27 -2.93
N PHE A 113 1.50 -7.25 -2.61
CA PHE A 113 0.85 -6.35 -3.55
C PHE A 113 1.27 -4.90 -3.29
N PRO A 114 2.41 -4.45 -3.83
CA PRO A 114 3.00 -3.15 -3.48
C PRO A 114 2.13 -1.94 -3.83
N HIS A 115 1.16 -2.07 -4.73
CA HIS A 115 0.22 -1.00 -5.06
C HIS A 115 -0.79 -0.67 -3.94
N ILE A 116 -0.97 -1.57 -2.97
CA ILE A 116 -1.88 -1.34 -1.84
C ILE A 116 -1.37 -0.20 -0.95
N ASN A 117 -0.07 -0.23 -0.62
CA ASN A 117 0.60 0.81 0.16
C ASN A 117 2.08 0.95 -0.29
N PRO A 118 2.34 1.65 -1.40
CA PRO A 118 3.68 1.75 -1.97
C PRO A 118 4.72 2.36 -1.02
N GLY A 119 4.30 3.37 -0.23
CA GLY A 119 5.19 4.03 0.73
C GLY A 119 5.73 3.08 1.80
N GLU A 120 4.91 2.15 2.25
CA GLU A 120 5.30 1.16 3.25
C GLU A 120 6.31 0.14 2.68
N VAL A 121 6.19 -0.22 1.40
CA VAL A 121 7.15 -1.10 0.72
C VAL A 121 8.55 -0.49 0.70
N PHE A 122 8.67 0.82 0.45
CA PHE A 122 9.95 1.53 0.52
C PHE A 122 10.55 1.49 1.93
N ILE A 123 9.72 1.67 2.96
CA ILE A 123 10.17 1.59 4.36
C ILE A 123 10.68 0.19 4.69
N PHE A 124 9.92 -0.86 4.33
CA PHE A 124 10.32 -2.25 4.59
C PHE A 124 11.61 -2.62 3.88
N LEU A 125 11.79 -2.22 2.62
CA LEU A 125 13.02 -2.44 1.88
C LEU A 125 14.19 -1.65 2.48
N GLY A 126 13.97 -0.43 2.95
CA GLY A 126 14.97 0.35 3.66
C GLY A 126 15.46 -0.35 4.92
N ILE A 127 14.54 -0.92 5.71
CA ILE A 127 14.90 -1.68 6.92
C ILE A 127 15.60 -2.99 6.58
N ALA A 128 15.16 -3.69 5.54
CA ALA A 128 15.71 -4.99 5.15
C ALA A 128 17.12 -4.90 4.55
N ASN A 129 17.46 -3.77 3.93
CA ASN A 129 18.73 -3.56 3.24
C ASN A 129 19.71 -2.64 4.02
N GLY A 130 19.26 -2.02 5.12
CA GLY A 130 20.08 -1.18 6.00
C GLY A 130 20.75 -1.95 7.06
#